data_cff44bade159f8c2fac040dafc4728f7
#
_entry.id   cff44bade159f8c2fac040dafc4728f7
#
_cell.length_a   1.000
_cell.length_b   1.000
_cell.length_c   1.000
_cell.angle_alpha   90.00
_cell.angle_beta   90.00
_cell.angle_gamma   90.00
#
_symmetry.space_group_name_H-M   'P 1'
#
loop_
_entity.id
_entity.type
_entity.pdbx_description
1 polymer ?
#
loop_
_entity_poly.entity_id
_entity_poly.type
_entity_poly.pdbx_seq_one_letter_code
_entity_poly.pdbx_strand_id
1 'polypeptide(L)'
;MSQIKFLFVMDAEVGAPLENGEGIIVLDHEGAHYVVDALISNELYRSHVFAPEINWYLKQTQAEHNEKNEILKKLYEMRFIRYNYAPKKTHAVTVDRTVLMIGESEEALALVESAKRYFDVTHVLPQELLSIEGKFGSFTAHFNQKSEEEGEMKEQESEVCCSQLVVCDQLSELSKHRGVECVMDYSDTDALLKRIRNRIGHYEYKKTITYDATHCMYHHHEKTACSLCTDICPTFGLVSDETRKELIFSALDCIACGKCVSVCPTGAIDFAPFPQKAFLEVADFCQGKKILLIAEAYLKTLEGCELPSGYIPYVIETDPFLSLLHLKALFEKSTHTVLFYAPHIGEATHEALKTLNEESLRTCHQKAIELVQSKEAFEAYMTLTCKNDAVCKKEIENRQRIQHG
;
A
#
# COMPACT_ATOMS: atom_id res chain seq x y z
N MET A 1 -4.44 34.91 -7.16
CA MET A 1 -3.72 33.65 -6.90
C MET A 1 -2.75 33.48 -8.04
N SER A 2 -1.44 33.38 -7.78
CA SER A 2 -0.45 33.08 -8.83
C SER A 2 -0.74 31.70 -9.38
N GLN A 3 -0.80 31.57 -10.68
CA GLN A 3 -1.04 30.32 -11.37
C GLN A 3 0.17 29.42 -11.17
N ILE A 4 -0.01 28.25 -10.58
CA ILE A 4 1.08 27.28 -10.37
C ILE A 4 1.49 26.73 -11.73
N LYS A 5 2.79 26.75 -12.01
CA LYS A 5 3.37 26.19 -13.24
C LYS A 5 3.87 24.79 -12.96
N PHE A 6 3.37 23.82 -13.71
CA PHE A 6 3.77 22.43 -13.60
C PHE A 6 4.72 22.04 -14.73
N LEU A 7 5.71 21.25 -14.41
CA LEU A 7 6.59 20.61 -15.38
C LEU A 7 6.39 19.08 -15.30
N PHE A 8 5.94 18.51 -16.41
CA PHE A 8 5.88 17.06 -16.56
C PHE A 8 7.06 16.59 -17.38
N VAL A 9 7.83 15.63 -16.88
CA VAL A 9 8.87 14.97 -17.64
C VAL A 9 8.29 13.69 -18.21
N MET A 10 8.21 13.62 -19.54
CA MET A 10 7.70 12.45 -20.26
C MET A 10 8.82 11.46 -20.56
N ASP A 11 8.50 10.16 -20.56
CA ASP A 11 9.36 9.14 -21.16
C ASP A 11 9.45 9.37 -22.68
N ALA A 12 10.63 9.17 -23.26
CA ALA A 12 10.90 9.36 -24.68
C ALA A 12 10.04 8.50 -25.61
N GLU A 13 9.40 7.46 -25.09
CA GLU A 13 8.50 6.56 -25.84
C GLU A 13 7.06 7.06 -25.97
N VAL A 14 6.70 8.12 -25.24
CA VAL A 14 5.34 8.65 -25.24
C VAL A 14 5.25 9.79 -26.25
N GLY A 15 4.63 9.53 -27.38
CA GLY A 15 4.44 10.45 -28.52
C GLY A 15 4.15 11.92 -28.22
N ALA A 16 4.00 12.74 -29.26
CA ALA A 16 4.03 14.19 -29.31
C ALA A 16 3.74 14.98 -28.02
N PRO A 17 4.55 15.97 -27.69
CA PRO A 17 4.36 16.81 -26.51
C PRO A 17 2.96 17.43 -26.52
N LEU A 18 2.33 17.48 -25.35
CA LEU A 18 1.14 18.30 -25.16
C LEU A 18 1.51 19.74 -25.47
N GLU A 19 0.82 20.38 -26.40
CA GLU A 19 1.00 21.81 -26.65
C GLU A 19 0.77 22.58 -25.34
N ASN A 20 1.52 23.66 -25.16
CA ASN A 20 1.48 24.50 -23.95
C ASN A 20 0.04 24.93 -23.63
N GLY A 21 -0.63 24.19 -22.77
CA GLY A 21 -1.82 24.69 -22.07
C GLY A 21 -1.38 25.61 -20.95
N GLU A 22 -2.18 26.62 -20.62
CA GLU A 22 -1.84 27.54 -19.53
C GLU A 22 -1.42 26.80 -18.26
N GLY A 23 -0.15 26.93 -17.87
CA GLY A 23 0.41 26.42 -16.64
C GLY A 23 0.96 24.98 -16.69
N ILE A 24 0.92 24.27 -17.83
CA ILE A 24 1.53 22.95 -17.97
C ILE A 24 2.60 22.99 -19.05
N ILE A 25 3.79 22.53 -18.71
CA ILE A 25 4.91 22.35 -19.63
C ILE A 25 5.27 20.87 -19.63
N VAL A 26 5.19 20.23 -20.78
CA VAL A 26 5.60 18.84 -20.95
C VAL A 26 6.94 18.85 -21.67
N LEU A 27 7.96 18.27 -21.04
CA LEU A 27 9.30 18.14 -21.60
C LEU A 27 9.60 16.70 -21.95
N ASP A 28 10.36 16.53 -23.02
CA ASP A 28 11.13 15.33 -23.31
C ASP A 28 12.43 15.30 -22.48
N HIS A 29 13.23 14.25 -22.62
CA HIS A 29 14.42 13.99 -21.79
C HIS A 29 15.52 15.05 -21.81
N GLU A 30 15.51 16.00 -22.71
CA GLU A 30 16.64 16.92 -22.91
C GLU A 30 16.56 18.22 -22.10
N GLY A 31 15.54 18.36 -21.26
CA GLY A 31 15.45 19.32 -20.16
C GLY A 31 15.90 20.73 -20.43
N ALA A 32 15.04 21.58 -20.94
CA ALA A 32 15.27 23.01 -20.88
C ALA A 32 15.15 23.51 -19.43
N HIS A 33 15.95 24.48 -19.04
CA HIS A 33 15.89 25.13 -17.71
C HIS A 33 14.66 26.04 -17.65
N TYR A 34 13.52 25.49 -17.15
CA TYR A 34 12.34 26.29 -16.88
C TYR A 34 12.24 26.62 -15.39
N VAL A 35 11.81 27.85 -15.10
CA VAL A 35 11.39 28.21 -13.74
C VAL A 35 9.96 27.70 -13.56
N VAL A 36 9.81 26.64 -12.77
CA VAL A 36 8.53 26.00 -12.48
C VAL A 36 8.31 25.92 -10.98
N ASP A 37 7.06 25.98 -10.57
CA ASP A 37 6.70 25.88 -9.14
C ASP A 37 6.80 24.43 -8.64
N ALA A 38 6.61 23.45 -9.53
CA ALA A 38 6.77 22.04 -9.21
C ALA A 38 7.15 21.20 -10.41
N LEU A 39 8.04 20.25 -10.19
CA LEU A 39 8.45 19.23 -11.14
C LEU A 39 7.77 17.91 -10.78
N ILE A 40 7.02 17.33 -11.72
CA ILE A 40 6.46 16.00 -11.57
C ILE A 40 7.36 15.04 -12.32
N SER A 41 7.94 14.10 -11.57
CA SER A 41 8.96 13.23 -12.10
C SER A 41 8.43 11.84 -12.46
N ASN A 42 9.10 11.24 -13.42
CA ASN A 42 9.08 9.81 -13.68
C ASN A 42 10.22 9.10 -12.92
N GLU A 43 10.49 7.82 -13.26
CA GLU A 43 11.55 7.03 -12.61
C GLU A 43 12.96 7.61 -12.81
N LEU A 44 13.20 8.39 -13.86
CA LEU A 44 14.50 8.96 -14.22
C LEU A 44 14.77 10.29 -13.50
N TYR A 45 13.74 11.10 -13.29
CA TYR A 45 13.84 12.41 -12.69
C TYR A 45 13.10 12.45 -11.36
N ARG A 46 13.81 12.62 -10.28
CA ARG A 46 13.23 12.70 -8.93
C ARG A 46 12.89 14.14 -8.57
N SER A 47 11.63 14.39 -8.31
CA SER A 47 11.18 15.61 -7.64
C SER A 47 10.72 15.29 -6.22
N HIS A 48 10.34 16.33 -5.46
CA HIS A 48 9.72 16.14 -4.15
C HIS A 48 8.30 15.56 -4.24
N VAL A 49 7.70 15.57 -5.43
CA VAL A 49 6.38 14.94 -5.69
C VAL A 49 6.53 13.94 -6.83
N PHE A 50 6.38 12.65 -6.48
CA PHE A 50 6.34 11.56 -7.46
C PHE A 50 4.88 11.21 -7.77
N ALA A 51 4.50 11.25 -9.04
CA ALA A 51 3.13 11.05 -9.52
C ALA A 51 3.08 10.05 -10.69
N PRO A 52 3.21 8.75 -10.43
CA PRO A 52 3.23 7.71 -11.48
C PRO A 52 1.93 7.66 -12.29
N GLU A 53 0.79 8.02 -11.70
CA GLU A 53 -0.51 8.08 -12.37
C GLU A 53 -0.54 9.09 -13.52
N ILE A 54 0.24 10.15 -13.49
CA ILE A 54 0.29 11.16 -14.54
C ILE A 54 0.91 10.57 -15.80
N ASN A 55 2.08 9.93 -15.67
CA ASN A 55 2.72 9.26 -16.78
C ASN A 55 1.85 8.12 -17.34
N TRP A 56 1.24 7.33 -16.45
CA TRP A 56 0.31 6.27 -16.84
C TRP A 56 -0.90 6.82 -17.59
N TYR A 57 -1.55 7.87 -17.07
CA TYR A 57 -2.70 8.50 -17.70
C TYR A 57 -2.37 9.04 -19.10
N LEU A 58 -1.23 9.72 -19.25
CA LEU A 58 -0.76 10.23 -20.53
C LEU A 58 -0.60 9.13 -21.60
N LYS A 59 -0.10 7.96 -21.19
CA LYS A 59 0.10 6.81 -22.09
C LYS A 59 -1.21 6.14 -22.51
N GLN A 60 -2.22 6.12 -21.63
CA GLN A 60 -3.42 5.31 -21.83
C GLN A 60 -4.64 6.09 -22.32
N THR A 61 -4.68 7.42 -22.10
CA THR A 61 -5.90 8.20 -22.33
C THR A 61 -6.20 8.44 -23.80
N GLN A 62 -7.47 8.27 -24.16
CA GLN A 62 -8.06 8.67 -25.45
C GLN A 62 -8.76 10.04 -25.38
N ALA A 63 -8.60 10.76 -24.27
CA ALA A 63 -9.19 12.08 -24.09
C ALA A 63 -8.61 13.12 -25.07
N GLU A 64 -9.46 14.05 -25.53
CA GLU A 64 -9.05 15.20 -26.33
C GLU A 64 -8.16 16.16 -25.51
N HIS A 65 -7.42 17.02 -26.20
CA HIS A 65 -6.40 17.91 -25.62
C HIS A 65 -6.89 18.70 -24.40
N ASN A 66 -8.06 19.35 -24.49
CA ASN A 66 -8.58 20.17 -23.38
C ASN A 66 -8.93 19.34 -22.15
N GLU A 67 -9.59 18.21 -22.34
CA GLU A 67 -9.92 17.28 -21.26
C GLU A 67 -8.66 16.67 -20.65
N LYS A 68 -7.70 16.28 -21.50
CA LYS A 68 -6.41 15.75 -21.06
C LYS A 68 -5.70 16.74 -20.11
N ASN A 69 -5.62 18.00 -20.49
CA ASN A 69 -5.01 19.06 -19.66
C ASN A 69 -5.78 19.29 -18.36
N GLU A 70 -7.11 19.26 -18.38
CA GLU A 70 -7.94 19.37 -17.17
C GLU A 70 -7.63 18.23 -16.20
N ILE A 71 -7.61 17.00 -16.69
CA ILE A 71 -7.35 15.81 -15.86
C ILE A 71 -5.91 15.83 -15.29
N LEU A 72 -4.91 16.21 -16.09
CA LEU A 72 -3.53 16.32 -15.64
C LEU A 72 -3.39 17.33 -14.47
N LYS A 73 -4.04 18.48 -14.56
CA LYS A 73 -4.06 19.46 -13.46
C LYS A 73 -4.68 18.84 -12.21
N LYS A 74 -5.80 18.16 -12.34
CA LYS A 74 -6.46 17.47 -11.21
C LYS A 74 -5.57 16.40 -10.59
N LEU A 75 -4.94 15.53 -11.40
CA LEU A 75 -4.04 14.48 -10.91
C LEU A 75 -2.85 15.05 -10.13
N TYR A 76 -2.29 16.15 -10.61
CA TYR A 76 -1.24 16.85 -9.87
C TYR A 76 -1.72 17.36 -8.51
N GLU A 77 -2.83 18.08 -8.47
CA GLU A 77 -3.40 18.63 -7.23
C GLU A 77 -3.74 17.50 -6.24
N MET A 78 -4.34 16.42 -6.72
CA MET A 78 -4.64 15.22 -5.93
C MET A 78 -3.37 14.64 -5.30
N ARG A 79 -2.29 14.50 -6.07
CA ARG A 79 -1.00 13.98 -5.57
C ARG A 79 -0.34 14.97 -4.61
N PHE A 80 -0.42 16.26 -4.86
CA PHE A 80 0.13 17.30 -4.00
C PHE A 80 -0.57 17.34 -2.63
N ILE A 81 -1.90 17.22 -2.59
CA ILE A 81 -2.66 17.08 -1.35
C ILE A 81 -2.17 15.87 -0.56
N ARG A 82 -2.11 14.68 -1.19
CA ARG A 82 -1.60 13.46 -0.55
C ARG A 82 -0.20 13.66 0.01
N TYR A 83 0.71 14.25 -0.77
CA TYR A 83 2.07 14.54 -0.34
C TYR A 83 2.12 15.44 0.91
N ASN A 84 1.24 16.43 0.99
CA ASN A 84 1.19 17.35 2.14
C ASN A 84 0.69 16.69 3.42
N TYR A 85 -0.23 15.74 3.30
CA TYR A 85 -0.78 15.00 4.44
C TYR A 85 0.11 13.81 4.85
N ALA A 86 0.87 13.24 3.94
CA ALA A 86 1.69 12.07 4.21
C ALA A 86 2.78 12.34 5.27
N PRO A 87 3.10 11.37 6.14
CA PRO A 87 4.12 11.53 7.16
C PRO A 87 5.50 11.76 6.54
N LYS A 88 6.14 12.86 6.92
CA LYS A 88 7.48 13.24 6.44
C LYS A 88 8.58 12.70 7.36
N LYS A 89 8.24 12.41 8.63
CA LYS A 89 9.20 11.93 9.62
C LYS A 89 9.57 10.47 9.36
N THR A 90 10.86 10.23 9.15
CA THR A 90 11.47 8.91 9.09
C THR A 90 12.02 8.55 10.46
N HIS A 91 11.88 7.30 10.85
CA HIS A 91 12.50 6.70 12.02
C HIS A 91 13.54 5.71 11.55
N ALA A 92 14.50 5.38 12.40
CA ALA A 92 15.51 4.42 12.06
C ALA A 92 15.84 3.50 13.22
N VAL A 93 16.35 2.32 12.87
CA VAL A 93 16.93 1.36 13.79
C VAL A 93 18.25 0.87 13.20
N THR A 94 19.24 0.65 14.04
CA THR A 94 20.49 0.01 13.64
C THR A 94 20.30 -1.50 13.65
N VAL A 95 20.73 -2.15 12.58
CA VAL A 95 20.69 -3.60 12.43
C VAL A 95 22.13 -4.09 12.28
N ASP A 96 22.60 -4.80 13.27
CA ASP A 96 23.94 -5.35 13.27
C ASP A 96 24.03 -6.65 12.46
N ARG A 97 25.21 -7.21 12.32
CA ARG A 97 25.46 -8.47 11.60
C ARG A 97 25.08 -9.71 12.41
N THR A 98 24.57 -9.54 13.64
CA THR A 98 24.19 -10.62 14.53
C THR A 98 22.89 -11.26 14.10
N VAL A 99 22.92 -12.57 13.89
CA VAL A 99 21.76 -13.36 13.45
C VAL A 99 21.62 -14.59 14.34
N LEU A 100 20.45 -14.80 14.90
CA LEU A 100 20.10 -16.04 15.58
C LEU A 100 19.39 -16.97 14.58
N MET A 101 19.90 -18.18 14.45
CA MET A 101 19.30 -19.22 13.60
C MET A 101 18.76 -20.36 14.46
N ILE A 102 17.49 -20.71 14.25
CA ILE A 102 16.76 -21.71 15.03
C ILE A 102 16.38 -22.86 14.10
N GLY A 103 16.87 -24.06 14.36
CA GLY A 103 16.56 -25.24 13.57
C GLY A 103 17.50 -26.41 13.86
N GLU A 104 17.05 -27.62 13.52
CA GLU A 104 17.81 -28.86 13.80
C GLU A 104 18.05 -29.73 12.56
N SER A 105 17.39 -29.45 11.42
CA SER A 105 17.53 -30.25 10.21
C SER A 105 18.91 -30.12 9.57
N GLU A 106 19.29 -31.08 8.72
CA GLU A 106 20.54 -31.03 7.97
C GLU A 106 20.62 -29.77 7.08
N GLU A 107 19.50 -29.38 6.49
CA GLU A 107 19.38 -28.17 5.68
C GLU A 107 19.58 -26.91 6.56
N ALA A 108 19.07 -26.90 7.79
CA ALA A 108 19.28 -25.81 8.74
C ALA A 108 20.76 -25.68 9.09
N LEU A 109 21.45 -26.78 9.38
CA LEU A 109 22.89 -26.78 9.68
C LEU A 109 23.74 -26.32 8.49
N ALA A 110 23.40 -26.74 7.26
CA ALA A 110 24.04 -26.28 6.05
C ALA A 110 23.86 -24.77 5.82
N LEU A 111 22.65 -24.26 6.14
CA LEU A 111 22.36 -22.82 6.06
C LEU A 111 23.16 -22.03 7.10
N VAL A 112 23.27 -22.54 8.35
CA VAL A 112 24.11 -21.95 9.41
C VAL A 112 25.54 -21.78 8.94
N GLU A 113 26.15 -22.83 8.38
CA GLU A 113 27.53 -22.77 7.86
C GLU A 113 27.68 -21.79 6.69
N SER A 114 26.69 -21.70 5.84
CA SER A 114 26.67 -20.72 4.74
C SER A 114 26.54 -19.28 5.25
N ALA A 115 25.71 -19.08 6.26
CA ALA A 115 25.43 -17.76 6.86
C ALA A 115 26.66 -17.21 7.65
N LYS A 116 27.42 -18.04 8.30
CA LYS A 116 28.65 -17.66 9.05
C LYS A 116 29.67 -16.90 8.20
N ARG A 117 29.62 -17.03 6.87
CA ARG A 117 30.48 -16.27 5.94
C ARG A 117 30.16 -14.78 5.90
N TYR A 118 28.94 -14.42 6.27
CA TYR A 118 28.38 -13.06 6.10
C TYR A 118 27.94 -12.43 7.41
N PHE A 119 27.63 -13.25 8.44
CA PHE A 119 26.98 -12.81 9.68
C PHE A 119 27.67 -13.42 10.90
N ASP A 120 27.47 -12.78 12.03
CA ASP A 120 27.81 -13.30 13.36
C ASP A 120 26.64 -14.18 13.81
N VAL A 121 26.74 -15.48 13.54
CA VAL A 121 25.64 -16.42 13.72
C VAL A 121 25.72 -17.12 15.07
N THR A 122 24.63 -17.03 15.85
CA THR A 122 24.34 -17.95 16.96
C THR A 122 23.32 -18.97 16.45
N HIS A 123 23.58 -20.25 16.75
CA HIS A 123 22.66 -21.34 16.40
C HIS A 123 22.11 -21.95 17.68
N VAL A 124 20.78 -22.13 17.72
CA VAL A 124 20.03 -22.70 18.84
C VAL A 124 19.06 -23.75 18.32
N LEU A 125 18.98 -24.87 19.00
CA LEU A 125 17.99 -25.90 18.66
C LEU A 125 16.60 -25.48 19.12
N PRO A 126 15.53 -25.81 18.40
CA PRO A 126 14.14 -25.42 18.76
C PRO A 126 13.76 -25.81 20.19
N GLN A 127 14.17 -26.99 20.65
CA GLN A 127 13.89 -27.49 22.01
C GLN A 127 14.71 -26.82 23.11
N GLU A 128 15.78 -26.11 22.79
CA GLU A 128 16.60 -25.37 23.75
C GLU A 128 16.05 -23.95 23.96
N LEU A 129 15.29 -23.44 23.01
CA LEU A 129 14.75 -22.09 23.06
C LEU A 129 13.67 -21.97 24.13
N LEU A 130 13.83 -21.02 25.07
CA LEU A 130 12.87 -20.72 26.12
C LEU A 130 11.94 -19.57 25.74
N SER A 131 12.52 -18.45 25.32
CA SER A 131 11.74 -17.27 24.92
C SER A 131 12.54 -16.37 23.98
N ILE A 132 11.81 -15.53 23.23
CA ILE A 132 12.37 -14.43 22.44
C ILE A 132 11.59 -13.18 22.79
N GLU A 133 12.34 -12.12 23.08
CA GLU A 133 11.79 -10.81 23.40
C GLU A 133 12.44 -9.74 22.50
N GLY A 134 11.85 -8.54 22.51
CA GLY A 134 12.42 -7.39 21.80
C GLY A 134 11.78 -7.14 20.44
N LYS A 135 12.58 -6.65 19.49
CA LYS A 135 12.12 -6.20 18.18
C LYS A 135 13.26 -6.22 17.16
N PHE A 136 12.92 -6.06 15.90
CA PHE A 136 13.89 -5.95 14.81
C PHE A 136 15.02 -4.98 15.13
N GLY A 137 16.25 -5.44 14.98
CA GLY A 137 17.49 -4.76 15.36
C GLY A 137 17.93 -5.00 16.81
N SER A 138 17.07 -5.56 17.69
CA SER A 138 17.36 -5.75 19.10
C SER A 138 16.44 -6.82 19.69
N PHE A 139 16.63 -8.07 19.28
CA PHE A 139 16.02 -9.24 19.90
C PHE A 139 16.92 -9.79 20.99
N THR A 140 16.33 -10.34 22.03
CA THR A 140 16.99 -11.12 23.06
C THR A 140 16.35 -12.49 23.10
N ALA A 141 17.15 -13.53 22.93
CA ALA A 141 16.71 -14.91 23.01
C ALA A 141 17.29 -15.56 24.26
N HIS A 142 16.41 -16.22 25.04
CA HIS A 142 16.78 -17.03 26.20
C HIS A 142 16.68 -18.51 25.82
N PHE A 143 17.69 -19.27 26.14
CA PHE A 143 17.78 -20.69 25.80
C PHE A 143 18.60 -21.49 26.81
N ASN A 144 18.34 -22.80 26.87
CA ASN A 144 19.11 -23.73 27.71
C ASN A 144 20.32 -24.22 26.95
N GLN A 145 21.50 -23.90 27.43
CA GLN A 145 22.73 -24.45 26.87
C GLN A 145 23.18 -25.67 27.69
N LYS A 146 23.45 -26.77 27.03
CA LYS A 146 24.02 -27.97 27.65
C LYS A 146 25.55 -27.84 27.69
N SER A 147 26.11 -27.85 28.87
CA SER A 147 27.56 -27.89 29.08
C SER A 147 27.94 -29.19 29.82
N GLU A 148 29.03 -29.80 29.39
CA GLU A 148 29.60 -30.94 30.08
C GLU A 148 30.65 -30.39 31.07
N GLU A 149 30.32 -30.38 32.36
CA GLU A 149 31.24 -30.04 33.44
C GLU A 149 31.47 -31.25 34.34
N GLU A 150 32.71 -31.64 34.49
CA GLU A 150 33.13 -32.77 35.36
C GLU A 150 32.47 -34.13 35.03
N GLY A 151 32.06 -34.33 33.76
CA GLY A 151 31.38 -35.56 33.30
C GLY A 151 29.88 -35.62 33.57
N GLU A 152 29.29 -34.55 34.09
CA GLU A 152 27.85 -34.37 34.24
C GLU A 152 27.32 -33.34 33.24
N MET A 153 26.21 -33.67 32.58
CA MET A 153 25.48 -32.73 31.68
C MET A 153 24.71 -31.77 32.57
N LYS A 154 25.12 -30.49 32.57
CA LYS A 154 24.39 -29.40 33.22
C LYS A 154 23.67 -28.57 32.22
N GLU A 155 22.42 -28.24 32.47
CA GLU A 155 21.66 -27.26 31.72
C GLU A 155 21.83 -25.89 32.40
N GLN A 156 22.29 -24.91 31.61
CA GLN A 156 22.44 -23.54 32.11
C GLN A 156 21.63 -22.62 31.18
N GLU A 157 20.82 -21.75 31.77
CA GLU A 157 20.13 -20.72 31.04
C GLU A 157 21.15 -19.68 30.52
N SER A 158 21.07 -19.40 29.23
CA SER A 158 21.93 -18.46 28.52
C SER A 158 21.06 -17.48 27.73
N GLU A 159 21.58 -16.28 27.50
CA GLU A 159 20.91 -15.28 26.63
C GLU A 159 21.83 -14.82 25.51
N VAL A 160 21.24 -14.47 24.40
CA VAL A 160 21.93 -13.85 23.26
C VAL A 160 21.13 -12.70 22.69
N CYS A 161 21.83 -11.59 22.44
CA CYS A 161 21.26 -10.46 21.70
C CYS A 161 21.58 -10.60 20.21
N CYS A 162 20.55 -10.41 19.36
CA CYS A 162 20.71 -10.45 17.92
C CYS A 162 19.82 -9.42 17.23
N SER A 163 20.20 -9.03 16.04
CA SER A 163 19.45 -8.04 15.27
C SER A 163 18.39 -8.65 14.36
N GLN A 164 18.60 -9.89 13.93
CA GLN A 164 17.69 -10.62 13.05
C GLN A 164 17.62 -12.10 13.45
N LEU A 165 16.52 -12.74 13.08
CA LEU A 165 16.21 -14.14 13.37
C LEU A 165 15.94 -14.91 12.08
N VAL A 166 16.40 -16.16 12.01
CA VAL A 166 16.02 -17.10 10.96
C VAL A 166 15.48 -18.36 11.62
N VAL A 167 14.25 -18.71 11.25
CA VAL A 167 13.57 -19.90 11.73
C VAL A 167 13.57 -20.92 10.60
N CYS A 168 14.21 -22.04 10.82
CA CYS A 168 14.31 -23.10 9.80
C CYS A 168 13.12 -24.06 9.85
N ASP A 169 12.50 -24.22 11.02
CA ASP A 169 11.33 -25.03 11.27
C ASP A 169 10.09 -24.15 11.55
N GLN A 170 8.87 -24.70 11.49
CA GLN A 170 7.64 -23.92 11.68
C GLN A 170 7.48 -23.40 13.12
N LEU A 171 7.96 -22.20 13.37
CA LEU A 171 7.60 -21.41 14.56
C LEU A 171 6.71 -20.22 14.11
N SER A 172 5.45 -20.51 13.81
CA SER A 172 4.53 -19.63 13.10
C SER A 172 4.30 -18.25 13.76
N GLU A 173 4.35 -18.17 15.09
CA GLU A 173 4.11 -16.90 15.78
C GLU A 173 5.30 -15.92 15.66
N LEU A 174 6.53 -16.41 15.71
CA LEU A 174 7.71 -15.55 15.60
C LEU A 174 7.83 -14.87 14.23
N SER A 175 7.36 -15.50 13.16
CA SER A 175 7.40 -14.94 11.80
C SER A 175 6.54 -13.68 11.63
N LYS A 176 5.67 -13.38 12.59
CA LYS A 176 4.89 -12.14 12.63
C LYS A 176 5.71 -10.90 12.99
N HIS A 177 6.91 -11.06 13.53
CA HIS A 177 7.84 -9.95 13.78
C HIS A 177 8.65 -9.61 12.54
N ARG A 178 8.87 -8.34 12.30
CA ARG A 178 9.85 -7.91 11.29
C ARG A 178 11.25 -8.32 11.73
N GLY A 179 12.05 -8.80 10.77
CA GLY A 179 13.41 -9.28 11.07
C GLY A 179 13.46 -10.74 11.48
N VAL A 180 12.32 -11.41 11.56
CA VAL A 180 12.22 -12.85 11.63
C VAL A 180 11.89 -13.36 10.23
N GLU A 181 12.72 -14.24 9.69
CA GLU A 181 12.53 -14.85 8.38
C GLU A 181 12.35 -16.37 8.56
N CYS A 182 11.34 -16.93 7.90
CA CYS A 182 11.15 -18.37 7.85
C CYS A 182 11.78 -18.92 6.57
N VAL A 183 12.61 -19.96 6.68
CA VAL A 183 13.26 -20.58 5.52
C VAL A 183 12.24 -21.08 4.50
N MET A 184 11.10 -21.57 4.96
CA MET A 184 10.02 -22.09 4.11
C MET A 184 9.39 -21.03 3.18
N ASP A 185 9.56 -19.74 3.47
CA ASP A 185 9.03 -18.66 2.64
C ASP A 185 9.90 -18.35 1.41
N TYR A 186 11.03 -19.03 1.27
CA TYR A 186 12.03 -18.76 0.22
C TYR A 186 12.22 -19.97 -0.68
N SER A 187 12.30 -19.72 -1.98
CA SER A 187 12.60 -20.75 -2.99
C SER A 187 14.07 -21.18 -2.98
N ASP A 188 14.96 -20.31 -2.48
CA ASP A 188 16.39 -20.59 -2.35
C ASP A 188 17.00 -19.85 -1.15
N THR A 189 18.08 -20.40 -0.61
CA THR A 189 18.82 -19.87 0.54
C THR A 189 19.57 -18.58 0.23
N ASP A 190 19.99 -18.36 -1.01
CA ASP A 190 20.72 -17.15 -1.43
C ASP A 190 19.80 -15.93 -1.39
N ALA A 191 18.52 -16.09 -1.78
CA ALA A 191 17.52 -15.04 -1.68
C ALA A 191 17.29 -14.63 -0.22
N LEU A 192 17.19 -15.60 0.70
CA LEU A 192 17.07 -15.36 2.13
C LEU A 192 18.29 -14.61 2.68
N LEU A 193 19.51 -15.10 2.45
CA LEU A 193 20.74 -14.47 2.93
C LEU A 193 20.92 -13.07 2.35
N LYS A 194 20.57 -12.85 1.08
CA LYS A 194 20.57 -11.53 0.46
C LYS A 194 19.60 -10.57 1.15
N ARG A 195 18.40 -11.04 1.51
CA ARG A 195 17.41 -10.23 2.22
C ARG A 195 17.90 -9.80 3.58
N ILE A 196 18.44 -10.72 4.38
CA ILE A 196 19.01 -10.44 5.70
C ILE A 196 20.15 -9.42 5.57
N ARG A 197 21.08 -9.64 4.62
CA ARG A 197 22.23 -8.77 4.38
C ARG A 197 21.82 -7.35 3.98
N ASN A 198 20.78 -7.19 3.16
CA ASN A 198 20.33 -5.88 2.70
C ASN A 198 19.69 -5.02 3.81
N ARG A 199 19.43 -5.60 4.98
CA ARG A 199 18.89 -4.89 6.14
C ARG A 199 19.96 -4.41 7.13
N ILE A 200 21.20 -4.87 6.98
CA ILE A 200 22.31 -4.48 7.88
C ILE A 200 22.60 -3.00 7.71
N GLY A 201 22.85 -2.33 8.84
CA GLY A 201 23.16 -0.91 8.92
C GLY A 201 21.98 -0.07 9.39
N HIS A 202 21.78 1.07 8.77
CA HIS A 202 20.74 2.00 9.13
C HIS A 202 19.44 1.66 8.39
N TYR A 203 18.49 1.05 9.10
CA TYR A 203 17.19 0.68 8.56
C TYR A 203 16.14 1.74 8.85
N GLU A 204 15.66 2.41 7.82
CA GLU A 204 14.65 3.45 7.91
C GLU A 204 13.23 2.90 7.79
N TYR A 205 12.31 3.45 8.58
CA TYR A 205 10.89 3.12 8.53
C TYR A 205 10.02 4.33 8.85
N LYS A 206 8.75 4.29 8.41
CA LYS A 206 7.75 5.32 8.70
C LYS A 206 6.61 4.75 9.53
N LYS A 207 5.98 5.59 10.33
CA LYS A 207 4.70 5.24 10.95
C LYS A 207 3.62 5.37 9.89
N THR A 208 2.96 4.26 9.57
CA THR A 208 1.94 4.18 8.52
C THR A 208 0.52 4.15 9.07
N ILE A 209 0.39 3.99 10.38
CA ILE A 209 -0.91 4.01 11.08
C ILE A 209 -0.89 5.14 12.11
N THR A 210 -1.96 5.93 12.12
CA THR A 210 -2.29 6.86 13.21
C THR A 210 -3.47 6.34 14.00
N TYR A 211 -3.53 6.70 15.28
CA TYR A 211 -4.53 6.20 16.21
C TYR A 211 -5.03 7.32 17.11
N ASP A 212 -6.35 7.45 17.19
CA ASP A 212 -7.03 8.32 18.13
C ASP A 212 -7.79 7.49 19.17
N ALA A 213 -7.20 7.39 20.35
CA ALA A 213 -7.75 6.62 21.45
C ALA A 213 -9.14 7.11 21.89
N THR A 214 -9.47 8.39 21.68
CA THR A 214 -10.76 8.96 22.12
C THR A 214 -11.96 8.42 21.33
N HIS A 215 -11.72 7.94 20.13
CA HIS A 215 -12.73 7.31 19.27
C HIS A 215 -12.70 5.78 19.32
N CYS A 216 -11.76 5.17 20.04
CA CYS A 216 -11.60 3.72 20.09
C CYS A 216 -12.60 3.07 21.05
N MET A 217 -13.35 2.07 20.55
CA MET A 217 -14.28 1.30 21.37
C MET A 217 -13.59 0.36 22.39
N TYR A 218 -12.32 0.02 22.19
CA TYR A 218 -11.56 -0.82 23.10
C TYR A 218 -10.89 -0.01 24.23
N HIS A 219 -10.45 1.23 23.92
CA HIS A 219 -9.65 2.04 24.83
C HIS A 219 -10.45 2.47 26.05
N HIS A 220 -9.97 2.11 27.26
CA HIS A 220 -10.60 2.40 28.55
C HIS A 220 -12.06 1.97 28.72
N HIS A 221 -12.59 1.12 27.84
CA HIS A 221 -13.94 0.59 27.96
C HIS A 221 -13.96 -0.82 28.59
N GLU A 222 -14.39 -0.94 29.83
CA GLU A 222 -14.45 -2.21 30.56
C GLU A 222 -15.39 -3.25 29.94
N LYS A 223 -16.42 -2.80 29.20
CA LYS A 223 -17.52 -3.65 28.73
C LYS A 223 -17.48 -3.98 27.23
N THR A 224 -16.64 -3.33 26.46
CA THR A 224 -16.56 -3.56 25.01
C THR A 224 -15.28 -4.30 24.64
N ALA A 225 -15.44 -5.51 24.13
CA ALA A 225 -14.34 -6.32 23.63
C ALA A 225 -14.21 -6.14 22.11
N CYS A 226 -13.88 -4.91 21.63
CA CYS A 226 -13.61 -4.72 20.21
C CYS A 226 -12.19 -5.18 19.90
N SER A 227 -12.04 -6.22 19.06
CA SER A 227 -10.75 -6.80 18.65
C SER A 227 -10.52 -6.75 17.14
N LEU A 228 -11.43 -6.16 16.36
CA LEU A 228 -11.43 -6.23 14.89
C LEU A 228 -10.09 -5.88 14.25
N CYS A 229 -9.42 -4.84 14.74
CA CYS A 229 -8.16 -4.38 14.17
C CYS A 229 -6.96 -5.26 14.58
N THR A 230 -6.97 -5.86 15.77
CA THR A 230 -5.94 -6.80 16.22
C THR A 230 -6.10 -8.16 15.56
N ASP A 231 -7.34 -8.64 15.42
CA ASP A 231 -7.64 -9.94 14.80
C ASP A 231 -7.25 -9.98 13.32
N ILE A 232 -7.40 -8.85 12.60
CA ILE A 232 -7.07 -8.79 11.17
C ILE A 232 -5.58 -8.49 10.90
N CYS A 233 -4.82 -8.08 11.92
CA CYS A 233 -3.42 -7.74 11.74
C CYS A 233 -2.60 -9.01 11.46
N PRO A 234 -1.93 -9.11 10.28
CA PRO A 234 -1.16 -10.31 9.94
C PRO A 234 0.21 -10.37 10.65
N THR A 235 0.57 -9.32 11.41
CA THR A 235 1.86 -9.20 12.12
C THR A 235 1.63 -8.71 13.54
N PHE A 236 2.70 -8.54 14.32
CA PHE A 236 2.64 -7.85 15.61
C PHE A 236 2.68 -6.31 15.49
N GLY A 237 2.34 -5.77 14.30
CA GLY A 237 2.20 -4.33 14.09
C GLY A 237 1.12 -3.68 14.94
N LEU A 238 0.14 -4.48 15.40
CA LEU A 238 -0.94 -4.03 16.29
C LEU A 238 -1.36 -5.17 17.23
N VAL A 239 -1.27 -4.93 18.52
CA VAL A 239 -1.68 -5.86 19.56
C VAL A 239 -2.47 -5.14 20.66
N SER A 240 -3.25 -5.86 21.44
CA SER A 240 -3.99 -5.33 22.59
C SER A 240 -3.25 -5.59 23.91
N ASP A 241 -3.20 -4.59 24.77
CA ASP A 241 -2.85 -4.74 26.18
C ASP A 241 -4.13 -4.90 27.00
N GLU A 242 -4.44 -6.13 27.38
CA GLU A 242 -5.66 -6.45 28.13
C GLU A 242 -5.67 -5.85 29.54
N THR A 243 -4.49 -5.62 30.13
CA THR A 243 -4.36 -5.07 31.49
C THR A 243 -4.65 -3.57 31.50
N ARG A 244 -4.13 -2.84 30.52
CA ARG A 244 -4.28 -1.39 30.41
C ARG A 244 -5.48 -0.98 29.56
N LYS A 245 -6.09 -1.93 28.83
CA LYS A 245 -7.12 -1.67 27.83
C LYS A 245 -6.67 -0.65 26.78
N GLU A 246 -5.47 -0.87 26.26
CA GLU A 246 -4.84 -0.02 25.25
C GLU A 246 -4.42 -0.84 24.03
N LEU A 247 -4.35 -0.18 22.89
CA LEU A 247 -3.76 -0.75 21.67
C LEU A 247 -2.31 -0.32 21.56
N ILE A 248 -1.43 -1.29 21.32
CA ILE A 248 0.02 -1.08 21.13
C ILE A 248 0.33 -1.20 19.65
N PHE A 249 0.96 -0.17 19.07
CA PHE A 249 1.34 -0.10 17.67
C PHE A 249 2.86 -0.22 17.53
N SER A 250 3.31 -1.28 16.85
CA SER A 250 4.71 -1.43 16.44
C SER A 250 4.87 -0.99 14.99
N ALA A 251 5.45 0.18 14.76
CA ALA A 251 5.71 0.65 13.41
C ALA A 251 6.78 -0.18 12.69
N LEU A 252 7.66 -0.87 13.42
CA LEU A 252 8.64 -1.80 12.86
C LEU A 252 8.01 -3.07 12.34
N ASP A 253 7.06 -3.65 13.07
CA ASP A 253 6.37 -4.88 12.65
C ASP A 253 5.25 -4.61 11.65
N CYS A 254 4.77 -3.36 11.57
CA CYS A 254 3.73 -2.97 10.62
C CYS A 254 4.22 -3.08 9.16
N ILE A 255 3.50 -3.85 8.35
CA ILE A 255 3.76 -4.01 6.91
C ILE A 255 3.02 -3.00 6.02
N ALA A 256 2.42 -1.98 6.63
CA ALA A 256 1.71 -0.91 5.92
C ALA A 256 0.54 -1.38 5.03
N CYS A 257 -0.09 -2.50 5.32
CA CYS A 257 -1.20 -3.03 4.51
C CYS A 257 -2.51 -2.25 4.70
N GLY A 258 -2.72 -1.57 5.84
CA GLY A 258 -3.93 -0.79 6.13
C GLY A 258 -5.18 -1.60 6.51
N LYS A 259 -5.13 -2.93 6.62
CA LYS A 259 -6.29 -3.76 6.98
C LYS A 259 -6.99 -3.33 8.27
N CYS A 260 -6.23 -2.87 9.27
CA CYS A 260 -6.81 -2.38 10.53
C CYS A 260 -7.67 -1.12 10.36
N VAL A 261 -7.42 -0.32 9.32
CA VAL A 261 -8.22 0.87 8.98
C VAL A 261 -9.57 0.47 8.41
N SER A 262 -9.59 -0.49 7.47
CA SER A 262 -10.83 -0.91 6.80
C SER A 262 -11.87 -1.50 7.73
N VAL A 263 -11.44 -2.15 8.83
CA VAL A 263 -12.34 -2.81 9.80
C VAL A 263 -12.70 -1.93 10.99
N CYS A 264 -12.04 -0.76 11.16
CA CYS A 264 -12.31 0.11 12.31
C CYS A 264 -13.68 0.78 12.16
N PRO A 265 -14.69 0.47 13.01
CA PRO A 265 -16.04 0.99 12.83
C PRO A 265 -16.19 2.46 13.22
N THR A 266 -15.26 2.98 14.00
CA THR A 266 -15.29 4.36 14.52
C THR A 266 -14.33 5.31 13.82
N GLY A 267 -13.45 4.79 12.93
CA GLY A 267 -12.39 5.59 12.32
C GLY A 267 -11.28 6.02 13.30
N ALA A 268 -11.17 5.34 14.45
CA ALA A 268 -10.10 5.60 15.42
C ALA A 268 -8.71 5.30 14.87
N ILE A 269 -8.61 4.48 13.82
CA ILE A 269 -7.37 4.11 13.14
C ILE A 269 -7.41 4.69 11.74
N ASP A 270 -6.35 5.39 11.34
CA ASP A 270 -6.25 6.00 10.02
C ASP A 270 -4.95 5.61 9.32
N PHE A 271 -4.98 5.61 7.98
CA PHE A 271 -3.85 5.26 7.13
C PHE A 271 -2.99 6.50 6.84
N ALA A 272 -1.91 6.68 7.59
CA ALA A 272 -1.09 7.89 7.54
C ALA A 272 -0.55 8.26 6.14
N PRO A 273 -0.17 7.34 5.23
CA PRO A 273 0.24 7.70 3.87
C PRO A 273 -0.87 8.38 3.06
N PHE A 274 -2.12 8.03 3.32
CA PHE A 274 -3.30 8.63 2.69
C PHE A 274 -4.44 8.74 3.71
N PRO A 275 -4.36 9.70 4.66
CA PRO A 275 -5.36 9.84 5.70
C PRO A 275 -6.76 10.11 5.14
N GLN A 276 -7.78 9.68 5.88
CA GLN A 276 -9.18 9.83 5.50
C GLN A 276 -9.51 11.26 5.07
N LYS A 277 -9.02 12.26 5.79
CA LYS A 277 -9.24 13.67 5.44
C LYS A 277 -8.67 14.00 4.05
N ALA A 278 -7.44 13.58 3.75
CA ALA A 278 -6.84 13.77 2.44
C ALA A 278 -7.60 12.97 1.36
N PHE A 279 -8.03 11.75 1.69
CA PHE A 279 -8.80 10.91 0.77
C PHE A 279 -10.10 11.61 0.33
N LEU A 280 -10.84 12.18 1.27
CA LEU A 280 -12.09 12.90 0.98
C LEU A 280 -11.83 14.19 0.16
N GLU A 281 -10.78 14.96 0.51
CA GLU A 281 -10.39 16.16 -0.22
C GLU A 281 -9.96 15.84 -1.65
N VAL A 282 -9.21 14.75 -1.84
CA VAL A 282 -8.81 14.26 -3.17
C VAL A 282 -10.03 13.76 -3.97
N ALA A 283 -10.99 13.12 -3.33
CA ALA A 283 -12.20 12.65 -4.00
C ALA A 283 -13.03 13.81 -4.60
N ASP A 284 -12.95 15.02 -4.03
CA ASP A 284 -13.64 16.21 -4.57
C ASP A 284 -13.19 16.57 -5.99
N PHE A 285 -11.92 16.31 -6.34
CA PHE A 285 -11.41 16.53 -7.70
C PHE A 285 -12.02 15.59 -8.73
N CYS A 286 -12.59 14.48 -8.30
CA CYS A 286 -13.27 13.51 -9.16
C CYS A 286 -14.75 13.85 -9.42
N GLN A 287 -15.25 14.94 -8.83
CA GLN A 287 -16.64 15.35 -8.99
C GLN A 287 -17.04 15.42 -10.47
N GLY A 288 -18.08 14.66 -10.83
CA GLY A 288 -18.62 14.64 -12.18
C GLY A 288 -17.82 13.84 -13.20
N LYS A 289 -16.84 13.04 -12.78
CA LYS A 289 -16.02 12.20 -13.66
C LYS A 289 -16.34 10.70 -13.45
N LYS A 290 -15.96 9.87 -14.41
CA LYS A 290 -15.91 8.42 -14.27
C LYS A 290 -14.63 8.07 -13.54
N ILE A 291 -14.73 7.40 -12.40
CA ILE A 291 -13.57 7.10 -11.55
C ILE A 291 -13.03 5.70 -11.86
N LEU A 292 -11.72 5.62 -12.11
CA LEU A 292 -10.97 4.37 -12.07
C LEU A 292 -10.18 4.33 -10.76
N LEU A 293 -10.66 3.57 -9.78
CA LEU A 293 -9.95 3.29 -8.54
C LEU A 293 -8.92 2.18 -8.77
N ILE A 294 -7.64 2.43 -8.44
CA ILE A 294 -6.55 1.48 -8.67
C ILE A 294 -5.41 1.69 -7.68
N ALA A 295 -4.81 0.60 -7.19
CA ALA A 295 -3.58 0.70 -6.42
C ALA A 295 -2.37 0.94 -7.34
N GLU A 296 -1.40 1.75 -6.87
CA GLU A 296 -0.21 2.15 -7.63
C GLU A 296 0.56 0.95 -8.17
N ALA A 297 0.65 -0.14 -7.38
CA ALA A 297 1.31 -1.37 -7.78
C ALA A 297 0.73 -2.02 -9.05
N TYR A 298 -0.56 -1.76 -9.35
CA TYR A 298 -1.25 -2.36 -10.49
C TYR A 298 -1.26 -1.47 -11.76
N LEU A 299 -0.74 -0.25 -11.70
CA LEU A 299 -0.68 0.61 -12.90
C LEU A 299 0.06 -0.06 -14.04
N LYS A 300 1.17 -0.75 -13.77
CA LYS A 300 1.95 -1.49 -14.78
C LYS A 300 1.16 -2.64 -15.42
N THR A 301 0.27 -3.28 -14.70
CA THR A 301 -0.57 -4.38 -15.22
C THR A 301 -1.50 -3.90 -16.33
N LEU A 302 -1.98 -2.65 -16.22
CA LEU A 302 -2.86 -2.03 -17.20
C LEU A 302 -2.11 -1.23 -18.27
N GLU A 303 -0.79 -1.35 -18.39
CA GLU A 303 -0.06 -0.73 -19.50
C GLU A 303 -0.54 -1.28 -20.84
N GLY A 304 -0.77 -0.37 -21.79
CA GLY A 304 -1.31 -0.66 -23.13
C GLY A 304 -2.84 -0.82 -23.20
N CYS A 305 -3.56 -0.70 -22.07
CA CYS A 305 -5.02 -0.64 -22.10
C CYS A 305 -5.49 0.77 -22.39
N GLU A 306 -6.41 0.94 -23.33
CA GLU A 306 -6.98 2.25 -23.62
C GLU A 306 -7.92 2.72 -22.50
N LEU A 307 -7.74 3.97 -22.06
CA LEU A 307 -8.62 4.63 -21.11
C LEU A 307 -9.52 5.63 -21.87
N PRO A 308 -10.84 5.38 -21.96
CA PRO A 308 -11.75 6.28 -22.65
C PRO A 308 -11.82 7.67 -22.03
N SER A 309 -12.27 8.66 -22.81
CA SER A 309 -12.59 10.00 -22.35
C SER A 309 -13.58 9.99 -21.16
N GLY A 310 -13.45 10.93 -20.24
CA GLY A 310 -14.27 11.06 -19.05
C GLY A 310 -13.75 10.34 -17.80
N TYR A 311 -12.76 9.45 -17.94
CA TYR A 311 -12.16 8.76 -16.82
C TYR A 311 -11.05 9.57 -16.14
N ILE A 312 -11.05 9.53 -14.80
CA ILE A 312 -9.96 10.02 -13.96
C ILE A 312 -9.42 8.86 -13.10
N PRO A 313 -8.12 8.55 -13.13
CA PRO A 313 -7.55 7.55 -12.24
C PRO A 313 -7.46 8.09 -10.82
N TYR A 314 -8.07 7.37 -9.87
CA TYR A 314 -7.94 7.58 -8.44
C TYR A 314 -6.96 6.53 -7.89
N VAL A 315 -5.69 6.92 -7.82
CA VAL A 315 -4.61 6.01 -7.45
C VAL A 315 -4.38 6.02 -5.95
N ILE A 316 -4.28 4.82 -5.37
CA ILE A 316 -4.05 4.60 -3.94
C ILE A 316 -2.76 3.79 -3.72
N GLU A 317 -2.20 3.81 -2.51
CA GLU A 317 -1.00 3.03 -2.17
C GLU A 317 -1.28 1.53 -2.15
N THR A 318 -2.41 1.15 -1.57
CA THR A 318 -2.84 -0.24 -1.39
C THR A 318 -4.36 -0.26 -1.24
N ASP A 319 -5.01 -1.37 -1.55
CA ASP A 319 -6.47 -1.49 -1.46
C ASP A 319 -6.99 -1.93 -0.07
N PRO A 320 -6.25 -2.70 0.77
CA PRO A 320 -6.82 -3.24 2.01
C PRO A 320 -7.19 -2.20 3.07
N PHE A 321 -6.80 -0.92 2.94
CA PHE A 321 -7.22 0.12 3.87
C PHE A 321 -8.62 0.69 3.55
N LEU A 322 -9.16 0.40 2.37
CA LEU A 322 -10.45 0.94 1.94
C LEU A 322 -11.59 0.41 2.80
N SER A 323 -12.23 1.29 3.54
CA SER A 323 -13.46 1.03 4.30
C SER A 323 -14.70 1.40 3.48
N LEU A 324 -15.87 1.05 4.01
CA LEU A 324 -17.16 1.45 3.43
C LEU A 324 -17.25 2.98 3.20
N LEU A 325 -16.71 3.78 4.12
CA LEU A 325 -16.71 5.24 4.02
C LEU A 325 -15.90 5.75 2.82
N HIS A 326 -14.72 5.18 2.58
CA HIS A 326 -13.87 5.52 1.44
C HIS A 326 -14.58 5.20 0.12
N LEU A 327 -15.17 4.00 0.02
CA LEU A 327 -15.87 3.54 -1.18
C LEU A 327 -17.12 4.39 -1.45
N LYS A 328 -17.88 4.72 -0.41
CA LYS A 328 -19.07 5.58 -0.49
C LYS A 328 -18.71 6.99 -0.95
N ALA A 329 -17.65 7.57 -0.42
CA ALA A 329 -17.18 8.90 -0.82
C ALA A 329 -16.85 8.97 -2.33
N LEU A 330 -16.18 7.96 -2.89
CA LEU A 330 -15.90 7.91 -4.32
C LEU A 330 -17.18 7.76 -5.15
N PHE A 331 -18.10 6.91 -4.72
CA PHE A 331 -19.38 6.74 -5.41
C PHE A 331 -20.21 8.03 -5.44
N GLU A 332 -20.27 8.77 -4.33
CA GLU A 332 -20.96 10.06 -4.23
C GLU A 332 -20.39 11.14 -5.16
N LYS A 333 -19.10 11.08 -5.48
CA LYS A 333 -18.43 12.02 -6.39
C LYS A 333 -18.50 11.60 -7.86
N SER A 334 -18.63 10.32 -8.13
CA SER A 334 -18.73 9.80 -9.48
C SER A 334 -20.11 10.06 -10.12
N THR A 335 -20.13 10.29 -11.41
CA THR A 335 -21.39 10.34 -12.19
C THR A 335 -21.87 8.96 -12.66
N HIS A 336 -21.03 7.95 -12.47
CA HIS A 336 -21.24 6.58 -12.95
C HIS A 336 -20.79 5.58 -11.87
N THR A 337 -21.07 4.31 -12.10
CA THR A 337 -20.43 3.23 -11.34
C THR A 337 -18.93 3.43 -11.30
N VAL A 338 -18.32 3.43 -10.10
CA VAL A 338 -16.86 3.50 -9.94
C VAL A 338 -16.27 2.19 -10.42
N LEU A 339 -15.28 2.24 -11.31
CA LEU A 339 -14.55 1.06 -11.72
C LEU A 339 -13.38 0.83 -10.76
N PHE A 340 -13.35 -0.30 -10.09
CA PHE A 340 -12.27 -0.68 -9.19
C PHE A 340 -11.46 -1.83 -9.78
N TYR A 341 -10.21 -1.55 -10.14
CA TYR A 341 -9.27 -2.57 -10.60
C TYR A 341 -8.42 -3.06 -9.45
N ALA A 342 -8.63 -4.33 -9.05
CA ALA A 342 -7.86 -4.98 -8.01
C ALA A 342 -7.77 -6.49 -8.29
N PRO A 343 -6.65 -7.02 -8.82
CA PRO A 343 -6.45 -8.45 -9.04
C PRO A 343 -6.67 -9.29 -7.79
N HIS A 344 -6.30 -8.75 -6.64
CA HIS A 344 -6.54 -9.32 -5.33
C HIS A 344 -7.16 -8.25 -4.44
N ILE A 345 -8.21 -8.58 -3.73
CA ILE A 345 -8.90 -7.68 -2.80
C ILE A 345 -8.93 -8.28 -1.41
N GLY A 346 -8.68 -7.46 -0.39
CA GLY A 346 -8.81 -7.88 1.01
C GLY A 346 -10.26 -8.19 1.40
N GLU A 347 -10.46 -9.18 2.27
CA GLU A 347 -11.79 -9.64 2.70
C GLU A 347 -12.65 -8.48 3.25
N ALA A 348 -12.10 -7.65 4.14
CA ALA A 348 -12.82 -6.52 4.72
C ALA A 348 -13.24 -5.48 3.66
N THR A 349 -12.35 -5.17 2.71
CA THR A 349 -12.68 -4.28 1.59
C THR A 349 -13.72 -4.89 0.67
N HIS A 350 -13.67 -6.20 0.45
CA HIS A 350 -14.68 -6.91 -0.34
C HIS A 350 -16.06 -6.89 0.32
N GLU A 351 -16.16 -7.09 1.63
CA GLU A 351 -17.42 -6.97 2.36
C GLU A 351 -17.97 -5.54 2.37
N ALA A 352 -17.10 -4.54 2.51
CA ALA A 352 -17.49 -3.14 2.39
C ALA A 352 -18.05 -2.81 1.00
N LEU A 353 -17.42 -3.31 -0.05
CA LEU A 353 -17.88 -3.17 -1.44
C LEU A 353 -19.24 -3.84 -1.67
N LYS A 354 -19.41 -5.06 -1.17
CA LYS A 354 -20.67 -5.80 -1.25
C LYS A 354 -21.80 -5.04 -0.56
N THR A 355 -21.55 -4.58 0.67
CA THR A 355 -22.52 -3.79 1.45
C THR A 355 -22.95 -2.53 0.68
N LEU A 356 -21.98 -1.77 0.13
CA LEU A 356 -22.28 -0.57 -0.64
C LEU A 356 -23.08 -0.87 -1.91
N ASN A 357 -22.72 -1.93 -2.64
CA ASN A 357 -23.43 -2.32 -3.85
C ASN A 357 -24.86 -2.78 -3.57
N GLU A 358 -25.10 -3.51 -2.47
CA GLU A 358 -26.44 -3.91 -2.05
C GLU A 358 -27.30 -2.69 -1.66
N GLU A 359 -26.73 -1.71 -0.97
CA GLU A 359 -27.40 -0.45 -0.62
C GLU A 359 -27.74 0.34 -1.90
N SER A 360 -26.77 0.51 -2.80
CA SER A 360 -26.94 1.25 -4.04
C SER A 360 -27.95 0.60 -5.00
N LEU A 361 -27.96 -0.72 -5.11
CA LEU A 361 -28.94 -1.43 -5.93
C LEU A 361 -30.37 -1.24 -5.41
N ARG A 362 -30.55 -1.17 -4.07
CA ARG A 362 -31.86 -0.91 -3.45
C ARG A 362 -32.35 0.52 -3.64
N THR A 363 -31.44 1.49 -3.61
CA THR A 363 -31.78 2.93 -3.60
C THR A 363 -31.70 3.58 -4.98
N CYS A 364 -30.68 3.23 -5.77
CA CYS A 364 -30.37 3.86 -7.05
C CYS A 364 -30.53 2.92 -8.26
N HIS A 365 -30.88 1.65 -8.04
CA HIS A 365 -31.02 0.61 -9.07
C HIS A 365 -29.76 0.36 -9.94
N GLN A 366 -28.59 0.74 -9.42
CA GLN A 366 -27.30 0.53 -10.09
C GLN A 366 -26.23 0.10 -9.08
N LYS A 367 -25.20 -0.60 -9.55
CA LYS A 367 -24.03 -0.87 -8.70
C LYS A 367 -23.26 0.43 -8.44
N ALA A 368 -22.84 0.61 -7.18
CA ALA A 368 -21.96 1.71 -6.81
C ALA A 368 -20.55 1.53 -7.40
N ILE A 369 -20.03 0.30 -7.27
CA ILE A 369 -18.67 -0.04 -7.69
C ILE A 369 -18.67 -1.36 -8.47
N GLU A 370 -18.01 -1.37 -9.63
CA GLU A 370 -17.72 -2.57 -10.39
C GLU A 370 -16.28 -3.00 -10.13
N LEU A 371 -16.11 -4.20 -9.55
CA LEU A 371 -14.81 -4.78 -9.30
C LEU A 371 -14.34 -5.58 -10.52
N VAL A 372 -13.14 -5.27 -10.99
CA VAL A 372 -12.48 -5.93 -12.11
C VAL A 372 -11.14 -6.48 -11.66
N GLN A 373 -10.92 -7.80 -11.84
CA GLN A 373 -9.79 -8.51 -11.25
C GLN A 373 -8.74 -8.99 -12.26
N SER A 374 -9.00 -8.81 -13.56
CA SER A 374 -8.01 -9.14 -14.59
C SER A 374 -7.93 -8.07 -15.67
N LYS A 375 -6.82 -8.06 -16.43
CA LYS A 375 -6.61 -7.14 -17.54
C LYS A 375 -7.66 -7.35 -18.63
N GLU A 376 -7.98 -8.59 -18.96
CA GLU A 376 -8.97 -8.97 -19.99
C GLU A 376 -10.37 -8.47 -19.60
N ALA A 377 -10.75 -8.64 -18.32
CA ALA A 377 -12.02 -8.13 -17.83
C ALA A 377 -12.07 -6.59 -17.83
N PHE A 378 -10.95 -5.92 -17.57
CA PHE A 378 -10.83 -4.47 -17.68
C PHE A 378 -11.04 -3.99 -19.14
N GLU A 379 -10.36 -4.59 -20.10
CA GLU A 379 -10.49 -4.26 -21.52
C GLU A 379 -11.91 -4.53 -22.04
N ALA A 380 -12.52 -5.62 -21.62
CA ALA A 380 -13.92 -5.95 -21.95
C ALA A 380 -14.89 -4.89 -21.41
N TYR A 381 -14.71 -4.48 -20.14
CA TYR A 381 -15.54 -3.44 -19.53
C TYR A 381 -15.39 -2.09 -20.26
N MET A 382 -14.16 -1.67 -20.56
CA MET A 382 -13.90 -0.42 -21.29
C MET A 382 -14.53 -0.43 -22.68
N THR A 383 -14.44 -1.55 -23.40
CA THR A 383 -15.04 -1.70 -24.73
C THR A 383 -16.57 -1.59 -24.70
N LEU A 384 -17.22 -2.18 -23.67
CA LEU A 384 -18.67 -2.07 -23.49
C LEU A 384 -19.11 -0.64 -23.15
N THR A 385 -18.36 0.05 -22.29
CA THR A 385 -18.64 1.43 -21.90
C THR A 385 -18.54 2.38 -23.09
N CYS A 386 -17.52 2.25 -23.93
CA CYS A 386 -17.37 3.03 -25.16
C CYS A 386 -18.55 2.86 -26.13
N LYS A 387 -19.06 1.62 -26.27
CA LYS A 387 -20.22 1.34 -27.15
C LYS A 387 -21.49 2.01 -26.61
N ASN A 388 -21.73 1.96 -25.33
CA ASN A 388 -22.89 2.57 -24.69
C ASN A 388 -22.86 4.10 -24.78
N ASP A 389 -21.70 4.73 -24.58
CA ASP A 389 -21.52 6.17 -24.74
C ASP A 389 -21.76 6.63 -26.19
N ALA A 390 -21.32 5.85 -27.17
CA ALA A 390 -21.54 6.12 -28.59
C ALA A 390 -23.02 6.01 -29.00
N VAL A 391 -23.76 5.07 -28.41
CA VAL A 391 -25.22 4.94 -28.61
C VAL A 391 -25.95 6.13 -28.02
N CYS A 392 -25.61 6.52 -26.78
CA CYS A 392 -26.20 7.68 -26.09
C CYS A 392 -25.96 8.99 -26.86
N LYS A 393 -24.73 9.22 -27.38
CA LYS A 393 -24.44 10.40 -28.20
C LYS A 393 -25.32 10.46 -29.45
N LYS A 394 -25.46 9.34 -30.18
CA LYS A 394 -26.32 9.27 -31.39
C LYS A 394 -27.79 9.53 -31.05
N GLU A 395 -28.29 9.06 -29.94
CA GLU A 395 -29.66 9.31 -29.51
C GLU A 395 -29.89 10.78 -29.16
N ILE A 396 -28.96 11.43 -28.51
CA ILE A 396 -29.02 12.87 -28.19
C ILE A 396 -28.98 13.71 -29.46
N GLU A 397 -28.06 13.42 -30.38
CA GLU A 397 -27.96 14.12 -31.66
C GLU A 397 -29.23 13.94 -32.49
N ASN A 398 -29.83 12.75 -32.52
CA ASN A 398 -31.10 12.50 -33.20
C ASN A 398 -32.26 13.27 -32.55
N ARG A 399 -32.33 13.37 -31.22
CA ARG A 399 -33.37 14.17 -30.54
C ARG A 399 -33.22 15.66 -30.82
N GLN A 400 -31.99 16.17 -30.88
CA GLN A 400 -31.73 17.57 -31.23
C GLN A 400 -32.09 17.89 -32.70
N ARG A 401 -31.86 16.95 -33.62
CA ARG A 401 -32.30 17.11 -35.05
C ARG A 401 -33.81 17.11 -35.21
N ILE A 402 -34.54 16.35 -34.40
CA ILE A 402 -36.01 16.30 -34.41
C ILE A 402 -36.63 17.57 -33.81
N GLN A 403 -35.93 18.26 -32.90
CA GLN A 403 -36.43 19.51 -32.27
C GLN A 403 -36.15 20.77 -33.12
N HIS A 404 -35.27 20.68 -34.12
CA HIS A 404 -34.88 21.81 -34.97
C HIS A 404 -35.26 21.60 -36.48
N GLY A 405 -36.00 20.58 -36.82
CA GLY A 405 -36.65 20.33 -38.12
C GLY A 405 -38.14 20.42 -38.00
#